data_70e008c0bab9126e529b436852bd967e
#
_entry.id   70e008c0bab9126e529b436852bd967e
#
_cell.length_a   1.000
_cell.length_b   1.000
_cell.length_c   1.000
_cell.angle_alpha   90.00
_cell.angle_beta   90.00
_cell.angle_gamma   90.00
#
_symmetry.space_group_name_H-M   'P 1'
#
loop_
_entity.id
_entity.type
_entity.pdbx_description
1 polymer ?
#
loop_
_entity_poly.entity_id
_entity_poly.type
_entity_poly.pdbx_seq_one_letter_code
_entity_poly.pdbx_strand_id
1 'polypeptide(L)'
;MKTYEVELRALISKEQHNSLLQHLNKLAEGEIDNAKTYTFLTSKLNIKVKNQITKNKAKITVKKGAEYQQQVDETELLINPKDVEKAVKLITALGFKKHISSIQKRINYVLDEITVSLKHETNWKYHIEAEIVVNTKTKIPVAKEKLKLFFKKLGIKPMTEEETRTLINSIRKKYGLEEI
;
A
#
# COMPACT_ATOMS: atom_id res chain seq x y z
N MET A 1 -4.98 19.49 -9.82
CA MET A 1 -4.31 19.98 -8.59
C MET A 1 -3.37 18.88 -8.12
N LYS A 2 -2.08 19.16 -7.83
CA LYS A 2 -1.14 18.13 -7.40
C LYS A 2 -1.42 17.81 -5.92
N THR A 3 -1.62 16.52 -5.60
CA THR A 3 -1.79 16.03 -4.22
C THR A 3 -0.59 15.22 -3.80
N TYR A 4 -0.35 15.14 -2.50
CA TYR A 4 0.73 14.37 -1.89
C TYR A 4 0.14 13.44 -0.84
N GLU A 5 0.41 12.16 -0.96
CA GLU A 5 0.05 11.14 0.00
C GLU A 5 1.17 11.01 1.03
N VAL A 6 0.83 11.17 2.31
CA VAL A 6 1.74 10.96 3.44
C VAL A 6 1.27 9.72 4.16
N GLU A 7 2.10 8.68 4.22
CA GLU A 7 1.72 7.37 4.73
C GLU A 7 2.73 6.89 5.78
N LEU A 8 2.22 6.29 6.86
CA LEU A 8 2.99 5.48 7.78
C LEU A 8 2.39 4.07 7.85
N ARG A 9 3.25 3.08 8.07
CA ARG A 9 2.85 1.67 8.14
C ARG A 9 3.55 0.94 9.28
N ALA A 10 2.92 -0.13 9.79
CA ALA A 10 3.50 -1.01 10.80
C ALA A 10 3.11 -2.46 10.55
N LEU A 11 4.06 -3.39 10.74
CA LEU A 11 3.74 -4.80 10.88
C LEU A 11 3.11 -5.02 12.25
N ILE A 12 2.11 -5.88 12.31
CA ILE A 12 1.38 -6.23 13.53
C ILE A 12 1.18 -7.74 13.62
N SER A 13 0.92 -8.23 14.82
CA SER A 13 0.54 -9.63 15.00
C SER A 13 -0.92 -9.86 14.58
N LYS A 14 -1.32 -11.12 14.44
CA LYS A 14 -2.73 -11.48 14.17
C LYS A 14 -3.64 -11.03 15.31
N GLU A 15 -3.17 -11.14 16.55
CA GLU A 15 -3.90 -10.72 17.75
C GLU A 15 -4.11 -9.21 17.77
N GLN A 16 -3.05 -8.45 17.47
CA GLN A 16 -3.15 -6.99 17.32
C GLN A 16 -4.10 -6.61 16.19
N HIS A 17 -4.03 -7.29 15.04
CA HIS A 17 -4.95 -7.07 13.92
C HIS A 17 -6.41 -7.25 14.36
N ASN A 18 -6.73 -8.34 15.09
CA ASN A 18 -8.09 -8.61 15.55
C ASN A 18 -8.57 -7.57 16.59
N SER A 19 -7.69 -7.16 17.51
CA SER A 19 -7.98 -6.11 18.48
C SER A 19 -8.25 -4.76 17.80
N LEU A 20 -7.43 -4.39 16.82
CA LEU A 20 -7.62 -3.17 16.03
C LEU A 20 -8.90 -3.20 15.21
N LEU A 21 -9.24 -4.35 14.61
CA LEU A 21 -10.48 -4.54 13.88
C LEU A 21 -11.68 -4.23 14.77
N GLN A 22 -11.71 -4.78 15.99
CA GLN A 22 -12.80 -4.51 16.96
C GLN A 22 -12.81 -3.04 17.39
N HIS A 23 -11.64 -2.43 17.58
CA HIS A 23 -11.52 -1.03 17.97
C HIS A 23 -12.00 -0.08 16.86
N LEU A 24 -11.52 -0.27 15.64
CA LEU A 24 -11.85 0.60 14.50
C LEU A 24 -13.33 0.48 14.10
N ASN A 25 -13.93 -0.71 14.18
CA ASN A 25 -15.37 -0.91 13.93
C ASN A 25 -16.27 -0.15 14.90
N LYS A 26 -15.76 0.25 16.09
CA LYS A 26 -16.49 1.12 17.02
C LYS A 26 -16.40 2.59 16.66
N LEU A 27 -15.39 2.98 15.87
CA LEU A 27 -15.11 4.37 15.52
C LEU A 27 -15.69 4.77 14.15
N ALA A 28 -15.70 3.84 13.18
CA ALA A 28 -16.20 4.09 11.84
C ALA A 28 -16.64 2.79 11.16
N GLU A 29 -17.46 2.93 10.11
CA GLU A 29 -17.81 1.81 9.24
C GLU A 29 -16.61 1.42 8.36
N GLY A 30 -16.30 0.12 8.33
CA GLY A 30 -15.18 -0.42 7.56
C GLY A 30 -15.59 -0.80 6.13
N GLU A 31 -14.89 -0.28 5.13
CA GLU A 31 -15.07 -0.65 3.72
C GLU A 31 -14.13 -1.80 3.33
N ILE A 32 -14.68 -2.96 2.94
CA ILE A 32 -13.89 -4.11 2.47
C ILE A 32 -13.36 -3.84 1.05
N ASP A 33 -12.04 -3.95 0.85
CA ASP A 33 -11.36 -3.78 -0.44
C ASP A 33 -10.36 -4.93 -0.69
N ASN A 34 -10.86 -6.13 -0.96
CA ASN A 34 -10.02 -7.27 -1.29
C ASN A 34 -9.48 -7.15 -2.72
N ALA A 35 -8.22 -7.47 -2.89
CA ALA A 35 -7.57 -7.33 -4.19
C ALA A 35 -6.55 -8.44 -4.48
N LYS A 36 -6.31 -8.68 -5.77
CA LYS A 36 -5.14 -9.39 -6.29
C LYS A 36 -4.27 -8.36 -7.02
N THR A 37 -2.99 -8.33 -6.69
CA THR A 37 -2.04 -7.37 -7.24
C THR A 37 -0.86 -8.10 -7.87
N TYR A 38 -0.43 -7.64 -9.04
CA TYR A 38 0.80 -8.02 -9.70
C TYR A 38 1.72 -6.81 -9.68
N THR A 39 2.85 -6.90 -8.99
CA THR A 39 3.80 -5.79 -8.81
C THR A 39 5.08 -6.08 -9.56
N PHE A 40 5.37 -5.26 -10.58
CA PHE A 40 6.61 -5.28 -11.35
C PHE A 40 7.53 -4.21 -10.77
N LEU A 41 8.66 -4.63 -10.24
CA LEU A 41 9.59 -3.75 -9.53
C LEU A 41 10.89 -3.61 -10.32
N THR A 42 11.29 -2.36 -10.53
CA THR A 42 12.63 -2.02 -11.00
C THR A 42 13.29 -1.07 -10.00
N SER A 43 14.54 -0.69 -10.21
CA SER A 43 15.22 0.32 -9.38
C SER A 43 14.58 1.72 -9.47
N LYS A 44 13.80 2.00 -10.54
CA LYS A 44 13.25 3.34 -10.84
C LYS A 44 11.74 3.39 -10.88
N LEU A 45 11.09 2.27 -11.13
CA LEU A 45 9.63 2.19 -11.34
C LEU A 45 9.03 1.04 -10.54
N ASN A 46 7.87 1.30 -9.97
CA ASN A 46 6.97 0.31 -9.41
C ASN A 46 5.67 0.34 -10.22
N ILE A 47 5.43 -0.71 -11.01
CA ILE A 47 4.22 -0.85 -11.81
C ILE A 47 3.33 -1.89 -11.14
N LYS A 48 2.10 -1.52 -10.81
CA LYS A 48 1.12 -2.42 -10.19
C LYS A 48 -0.07 -2.60 -11.12
N VAL A 49 -0.46 -3.84 -11.38
CA VAL A 49 -1.77 -4.18 -11.94
C VAL A 49 -2.61 -4.70 -10.78
N LYS A 50 -3.59 -3.90 -10.35
CA LYS A 50 -4.45 -4.22 -9.19
C LYS A 50 -5.86 -4.57 -9.68
N ASN A 51 -6.32 -5.77 -9.32
CA ASN A 51 -7.72 -6.18 -9.45
C ASN A 51 -8.39 -6.06 -8.07
N GLN A 52 -9.26 -5.07 -7.91
CA GLN A 52 -10.08 -4.84 -6.70
C GLN A 52 -11.33 -5.71 -6.77
N ILE A 53 -11.23 -6.93 -6.25
CA ILE A 53 -12.24 -7.99 -6.40
C ILE A 53 -13.59 -7.55 -5.84
N THR A 54 -13.61 -7.00 -4.62
CA THR A 54 -14.84 -6.56 -3.95
C THR A 54 -15.53 -5.37 -4.63
N LYS A 55 -14.75 -4.54 -5.32
CA LYS A 55 -15.26 -3.34 -6.01
C LYS A 55 -15.55 -3.58 -7.50
N ASN A 56 -15.23 -4.75 -8.01
CA ASN A 56 -15.27 -5.08 -9.45
C ASN A 56 -14.59 -3.99 -10.32
N LYS A 57 -13.41 -3.54 -9.88
CA LYS A 57 -12.60 -2.51 -10.56
C LYS A 57 -11.18 -3.02 -10.72
N ALA A 58 -10.50 -2.54 -11.78
CA ALA A 58 -9.08 -2.80 -11.94
C ALA A 58 -8.35 -1.56 -12.43
N LYS A 59 -7.06 -1.47 -12.08
CA LYS A 59 -6.21 -0.37 -12.48
C LYS A 59 -4.77 -0.80 -12.66
N ILE A 60 -4.07 -0.05 -13.51
CA ILE A 60 -2.62 -0.04 -13.60
C ILE A 60 -2.14 1.22 -12.90
N THR A 61 -1.19 1.07 -11.99
CA THR A 61 -0.57 2.18 -11.28
C THR A 61 0.92 2.17 -11.57
N VAL A 62 1.48 3.31 -11.93
CA VAL A 62 2.92 3.51 -12.10
C VAL A 62 3.39 4.52 -11.06
N LYS A 63 4.26 4.09 -10.17
CA LYS A 63 4.92 4.94 -9.17
C LYS A 63 6.37 5.18 -9.58
N LYS A 64 6.79 6.45 -9.62
CA LYS A 64 8.20 6.84 -9.85
C LYS A 64 8.86 7.08 -8.51
N GLY A 65 10.00 6.41 -8.27
CA GLY A 65 10.74 6.47 -7.01
C GLY A 65 10.84 5.11 -6.34
N ALA A 66 11.61 5.06 -5.26
CA ALA A 66 11.79 3.84 -4.50
C ALA A 66 10.55 3.48 -3.69
N GLU A 67 10.22 2.20 -3.61
CA GLU A 67 9.00 1.68 -2.96
C GLU A 67 8.93 1.99 -1.46
N TYR A 68 10.06 2.21 -0.82
CA TYR A 68 10.15 2.56 0.60
C TYR A 68 9.94 4.06 0.89
N GLN A 69 9.92 4.91 -0.15
CA GLN A 69 9.69 6.35 0.02
C GLN A 69 8.25 6.62 0.44
N GLN A 70 8.08 7.56 1.37
CA GLN A 70 6.79 7.96 1.91
C GLN A 70 6.03 8.95 1.01
N GLN A 71 6.66 9.39 -0.08
CA GLN A 71 6.09 10.29 -1.08
C GLN A 71 6.59 9.92 -2.47
N VAL A 72 5.68 9.62 -3.39
CA VAL A 72 5.99 9.21 -4.77
C VAL A 72 5.03 9.87 -5.77
N ASP A 73 5.53 10.14 -6.98
CA ASP A 73 4.67 10.53 -8.11
C ASP A 73 3.94 9.27 -8.63
N GLU A 74 2.62 9.34 -8.68
CA GLU A 74 1.76 8.23 -9.10
C GLU A 74 0.91 8.61 -10.32
N THR A 75 0.83 7.68 -11.27
CA THR A 75 -0.08 7.76 -12.42
C THR A 75 -0.94 6.51 -12.46
N GLU A 76 -2.25 6.69 -12.56
CA GLU A 76 -3.22 5.59 -12.61
C GLU A 76 -3.95 5.54 -13.95
N LEU A 77 -4.19 4.32 -14.43
CA LEU A 77 -5.05 4.02 -15.56
C LEU A 77 -6.08 2.97 -15.14
N LEU A 78 -7.36 3.32 -15.20
CA LEU A 78 -8.44 2.36 -14.98
C LEU A 78 -8.52 1.41 -16.19
N ILE A 79 -8.68 0.11 -15.89
CA ILE A 79 -8.88 -0.93 -16.91
C ILE A 79 -10.09 -1.79 -16.55
N ASN A 80 -10.61 -2.55 -17.52
CA ASN A 80 -11.66 -3.52 -17.22
C ASN A 80 -11.06 -4.68 -16.40
N PRO A 81 -11.73 -5.17 -15.33
CA PRO A 81 -11.27 -6.33 -14.55
C PRO A 81 -10.97 -7.58 -15.40
N LYS A 82 -11.69 -7.76 -16.52
CA LYS A 82 -11.46 -8.85 -17.48
C LYS A 82 -10.12 -8.74 -18.24
N ASP A 83 -9.53 -7.55 -18.28
CA ASP A 83 -8.29 -7.28 -19.01
C ASP A 83 -7.04 -7.35 -18.13
N VAL A 84 -7.18 -7.68 -16.84
CA VAL A 84 -6.06 -7.77 -15.89
C VAL A 84 -4.94 -8.68 -16.39
N GLU A 85 -5.28 -9.89 -16.84
CA GLU A 85 -4.27 -10.85 -17.34
C GLU A 85 -3.63 -10.38 -18.66
N LYS A 86 -4.38 -9.66 -19.51
CA LYS A 86 -3.81 -9.04 -20.71
C LYS A 86 -2.85 -7.92 -20.37
N ALA A 87 -3.19 -7.09 -19.37
CA ALA A 87 -2.31 -6.02 -18.90
C ALA A 87 -1.01 -6.59 -18.32
N VAL A 88 -1.07 -7.68 -17.53
CA VAL A 88 0.11 -8.39 -17.01
C VAL A 88 0.98 -8.89 -18.19
N LYS A 89 0.38 -9.54 -19.20
CA LYS A 89 1.10 -10.02 -20.40
C LYS A 89 1.74 -8.87 -21.17
N LEU A 90 1.03 -7.76 -21.36
CA LEU A 90 1.56 -6.57 -22.05
C LEU A 90 2.79 -6.01 -21.33
N ILE A 91 2.71 -5.82 -20.01
CA ILE A 91 3.84 -5.30 -19.21
C ILE A 91 5.02 -6.27 -19.28
N THR A 92 4.76 -7.60 -19.24
CA THR A 92 5.81 -8.62 -19.42
C THR A 92 6.47 -8.53 -20.80
N ALA A 93 5.69 -8.32 -21.87
CA ALA A 93 6.18 -8.16 -23.24
C ALA A 93 7.03 -6.87 -23.41
N LEU A 94 6.75 -5.82 -22.64
CA LEU A 94 7.56 -4.61 -22.58
C LEU A 94 8.90 -4.79 -21.82
N GLY A 95 9.22 -6.01 -21.39
CA GLY A 95 10.51 -6.34 -20.77
C GLY A 95 10.49 -6.49 -19.26
N PHE A 96 9.37 -6.21 -18.57
CA PHE A 96 9.23 -6.41 -17.12
C PHE A 96 8.89 -7.89 -16.82
N LYS A 97 9.88 -8.78 -16.98
CA LYS A 97 9.66 -10.24 -16.95
C LYS A 97 9.29 -10.81 -15.57
N LYS A 98 9.70 -10.16 -14.49
CA LYS A 98 9.47 -10.65 -13.12
C LYS A 98 8.47 -9.76 -12.39
N HIS A 99 7.54 -10.38 -11.68
CA HIS A 99 6.58 -9.67 -10.84
C HIS A 99 6.30 -10.45 -9.55
N ILE A 100 5.88 -9.72 -8.53
CA ILE A 100 5.39 -10.25 -7.25
C ILE A 100 3.87 -10.33 -7.34
N SER A 101 3.30 -11.53 -7.17
CA SER A 101 1.85 -11.69 -7.02
C SER A 101 1.46 -11.67 -5.54
N SER A 102 0.46 -10.89 -5.20
CA SER A 102 -0.05 -10.75 -3.84
C SER A 102 -1.58 -10.79 -3.80
N ILE A 103 -2.12 -11.53 -2.85
CA ILE A 103 -3.54 -11.47 -2.49
C ILE A 103 -3.63 -10.66 -1.22
N GLN A 104 -4.50 -9.65 -1.22
CA GLN A 104 -4.70 -8.73 -0.12
C GLN A 104 -6.16 -8.78 0.34
N LYS A 105 -6.36 -9.02 1.63
CA LYS A 105 -7.58 -8.71 2.36
C LYS A 105 -7.38 -7.37 3.06
N ARG A 106 -8.26 -6.42 2.83
CA ARG A 106 -8.12 -5.05 3.32
C ARG A 106 -9.46 -4.52 3.78
N ILE A 107 -9.44 -3.82 4.90
CA ILE A 107 -10.59 -3.04 5.39
C ILE A 107 -10.10 -1.62 5.59
N ASN A 108 -10.79 -0.66 4.97
CA ASN A 108 -10.47 0.77 5.07
C ASN A 108 -11.45 1.45 6.02
N TYR A 109 -10.92 2.36 6.83
CA TYR A 109 -11.68 3.23 7.72
C TYR A 109 -11.29 4.67 7.42
N VAL A 110 -12.25 5.58 7.46
CA VAL A 110 -12.00 7.02 7.38
C VAL A 110 -12.28 7.61 8.76
N LEU A 111 -11.23 8.11 9.40
CA LEU A 111 -11.26 8.74 10.72
C LEU A 111 -10.81 10.20 10.55
N ASP A 112 -11.78 11.12 10.45
CA ASP A 112 -11.54 12.52 10.06
C ASP A 112 -10.75 12.60 8.74
N GLU A 113 -9.53 13.13 8.78
CA GLU A 113 -8.65 13.27 7.61
C GLU A 113 -7.72 12.06 7.39
N ILE A 114 -7.76 11.06 8.27
CA ILE A 114 -6.88 9.89 8.24
C ILE A 114 -7.63 8.71 7.61
N THR A 115 -7.11 8.18 6.51
CA THR A 115 -7.53 6.88 6.00
C THR A 115 -6.69 5.80 6.65
N VAL A 116 -7.33 4.87 7.34
CA VAL A 116 -6.68 3.73 8.00
C VAL A 116 -6.99 2.46 7.23
N SER A 117 -5.98 1.70 6.87
CA SER A 117 -6.12 0.41 6.19
C SER A 117 -5.59 -0.72 7.05
N LEU A 118 -6.47 -1.61 7.47
CA LEU A 118 -6.09 -2.84 8.15
C LEU A 118 -5.97 -3.96 7.11
N LYS A 119 -4.79 -4.56 7.00
CA LYS A 119 -4.45 -5.45 5.89
C LYS A 119 -3.91 -6.78 6.36
N HIS A 120 -4.22 -7.82 5.57
CA HIS A 120 -3.52 -9.09 5.57
C HIS A 120 -3.20 -9.46 4.14
N GLU A 121 -1.92 -9.58 3.81
CA GLU A 121 -1.49 -9.93 2.46
C GLU A 121 -0.40 -11.01 2.43
N THR A 122 -0.22 -11.62 1.27
CA THR A 122 0.65 -12.79 1.09
C THR A 122 2.09 -12.53 1.53
N ASN A 123 2.65 -11.35 1.25
CA ASN A 123 4.06 -11.06 1.49
C ASN A 123 4.30 -10.25 2.78
N TRP A 124 3.46 -9.26 3.05
CA TRP A 124 3.58 -8.38 4.22
C TRP A 124 2.92 -8.94 5.49
N LYS A 125 2.12 -10.02 5.36
CA LYS A 125 1.32 -10.58 6.45
C LYS A 125 0.33 -9.55 7.00
N TYR A 126 0.16 -9.49 8.33
CA TYR A 126 -0.71 -8.52 8.99
C TYR A 126 0.01 -7.18 9.15
N HIS A 127 -0.60 -6.13 8.67
CA HIS A 127 -0.07 -4.77 8.81
C HIS A 127 -1.20 -3.73 8.82
N ILE A 128 -0.87 -2.57 9.34
CA ILE A 128 -1.71 -1.38 9.33
C ILE A 128 -1.00 -0.27 8.56
N GLU A 129 -1.74 0.44 7.73
CA GLU A 129 -1.31 1.68 7.09
C GLU A 129 -2.27 2.79 7.51
N ALA A 130 -1.73 3.98 7.71
CA ALA A 130 -2.51 5.19 7.89
C ALA A 130 -1.95 6.28 6.98
N GLU A 131 -2.83 6.98 6.28
CA GLU A 131 -2.48 7.98 5.28
C GLU A 131 -3.28 9.27 5.44
N ILE A 132 -2.65 10.40 5.09
CA ILE A 132 -3.28 11.71 4.93
C ILE A 132 -2.90 12.25 3.56
N VAL A 133 -3.89 12.67 2.77
CA VAL A 133 -3.65 13.33 1.48
C VAL A 133 -3.62 14.84 1.69
N VAL A 134 -2.54 15.50 1.25
CA VAL A 134 -2.36 16.95 1.35
C VAL A 134 -2.20 17.58 -0.04
N ASN A 135 -2.59 18.85 -0.17
CA ASN A 135 -2.57 19.57 -1.43
C ASN A 135 -1.31 20.44 -1.64
N THR A 136 -0.43 20.53 -0.63
CA THR A 136 0.81 21.30 -0.70
C THR A 136 1.93 20.57 0.04
N LYS A 137 3.17 20.75 -0.42
CA LYS A 137 4.36 20.17 0.25
C LYS A 137 4.56 20.71 1.67
N THR A 138 4.17 21.95 1.94
CA THR A 138 4.31 22.58 3.26
C THR A 138 3.48 21.90 4.35
N LYS A 139 2.43 21.15 3.97
CA LYS A 139 1.59 20.40 4.90
C LYS A 139 2.11 19.00 5.23
N ILE A 140 3.10 18.48 4.49
CA ILE A 140 3.66 17.13 4.69
C ILE A 140 4.18 16.93 6.11
N PRO A 141 5.01 17.83 6.71
CA PRO A 141 5.50 17.63 8.08
C PRO A 141 4.38 17.53 9.12
N VAL A 142 3.35 18.37 8.99
CA VAL A 142 2.20 18.38 9.90
C VAL A 142 1.41 17.08 9.76
N ALA A 143 1.15 16.61 8.54
CA ALA A 143 0.48 15.32 8.29
C ALA A 143 1.29 14.15 8.89
N LYS A 144 2.62 14.16 8.72
CA LYS A 144 3.49 13.13 9.29
C LYS A 144 3.43 13.08 10.82
N GLU A 145 3.43 14.23 11.49
CA GLU A 145 3.31 14.29 12.96
C GLU A 145 1.91 13.81 13.43
N LYS A 146 0.84 14.18 12.72
CA LYS A 146 -0.51 13.66 13.02
C LYS A 146 -0.57 12.14 12.93
N LEU A 147 0.02 11.55 11.88
CA LEU A 147 0.09 10.10 11.74
C LEU A 147 0.90 9.44 12.84
N LYS A 148 2.04 10.02 13.26
CA LYS A 148 2.81 9.50 14.40
C LYS A 148 2.00 9.52 15.70
N LEU A 149 1.26 10.61 15.96
CA LEU A 149 0.38 10.72 17.12
C LEU A 149 -0.76 9.69 17.07
N PHE A 150 -1.33 9.45 15.89
CA PHE A 150 -2.34 8.42 15.67
C PHE A 150 -1.80 7.03 16.02
N PHE A 151 -0.64 6.64 15.47
CA PHE A 151 0.00 5.37 15.79
C PHE A 151 0.35 5.23 17.29
N LYS A 152 0.81 6.32 17.91
CA LYS A 152 1.08 6.37 19.35
C LYS A 152 -0.18 6.11 20.18
N LYS A 153 -1.34 6.68 19.79
CA LYS A 153 -2.63 6.42 20.45
C LYS A 153 -3.05 4.96 20.35
N LEU A 154 -2.72 4.29 19.24
CA LEU A 154 -2.98 2.86 19.06
C LEU A 154 -1.97 1.95 19.80
N GLY A 155 -0.93 2.50 20.41
CA GLY A 155 0.15 1.73 21.02
C GLY A 155 1.01 0.97 20.03
N ILE A 156 1.08 1.42 18.77
CA ILE A 156 1.80 0.77 17.68
C ILE A 156 2.96 1.66 17.22
N LYS A 157 4.14 1.06 17.09
CA LYS A 157 5.32 1.76 16.54
C LYS A 157 5.31 1.63 15.01
N PRO A 158 5.23 2.74 14.24
CA PRO A 158 5.38 2.66 12.78
C PRO A 158 6.81 2.26 12.40
N MET A 159 6.92 1.58 11.27
CA MET A 159 8.21 1.23 10.67
C MET A 159 8.94 2.50 10.19
N THR A 160 10.25 2.49 10.36
CA THR A 160 11.14 3.46 9.72
C THR A 160 11.27 3.17 8.23
N GLU A 161 11.82 4.11 7.46
CA GLU A 161 12.14 3.89 6.04
C GLU A 161 13.15 2.74 5.87
N GLU A 162 14.13 2.62 6.80
CA GLU A 162 15.11 1.55 6.77
C GLU A 162 14.49 0.17 7.06
N GLU A 163 13.64 0.06 8.09
CA GLU A 163 12.89 -1.17 8.39
C GLU A 163 12.00 -1.57 7.21
N THR A 164 11.34 -0.60 6.57
CA THR A 164 10.52 -0.83 5.38
C THR A 164 11.36 -1.31 4.21
N ARG A 165 12.51 -0.68 3.94
CA ARG A 165 13.45 -1.08 2.89
C ARG A 165 13.98 -2.50 3.10
N THR A 166 14.36 -2.84 4.34
CA THR A 166 14.84 -4.17 4.69
C THR A 166 13.77 -5.24 4.41
N LEU A 167 12.52 -4.98 4.80
CA LEU A 167 11.40 -5.89 4.51
C LEU A 167 11.18 -6.04 3.00
N ILE A 168 11.15 -4.94 2.26
CA ILE A 168 10.98 -4.96 0.80
C ILE A 168 12.10 -5.76 0.14
N ASN A 169 13.35 -5.56 0.54
CA ASN A 169 14.49 -6.29 0.00
C ASN A 169 14.41 -7.80 0.29
N SER A 170 13.93 -8.19 1.48
CA SER A 170 13.69 -9.60 1.79
C SER A 170 12.63 -10.24 0.86
N ILE A 171 11.57 -9.50 0.56
CA ILE A 171 10.54 -9.92 -0.39
C ILE A 171 11.12 -9.99 -1.81
N ARG A 172 11.84 -8.97 -2.26
CA ARG A 172 12.48 -8.90 -3.58
C ARG A 172 13.40 -10.10 -3.80
N LYS A 173 14.26 -10.41 -2.83
CA LYS A 173 15.16 -11.57 -2.85
C LYS A 173 14.41 -12.89 -3.03
N LYS A 174 13.28 -13.08 -2.34
CA LYS A 174 12.42 -14.25 -2.48
C LYS A 174 11.92 -14.46 -3.91
N TYR A 175 11.72 -13.38 -4.67
CA TYR A 175 11.25 -13.40 -6.07
C TYR A 175 12.38 -13.23 -7.09
N GLY A 176 13.65 -13.29 -6.64
CA GLY A 176 14.82 -13.15 -7.50
C GLY A 176 14.94 -11.78 -8.18
N LEU A 177 14.47 -10.73 -7.48
CA LEU A 177 14.59 -9.32 -7.89
C LEU A 177 15.80 -8.68 -7.19
N GLU A 178 16.38 -7.67 -7.83
CA GLU A 178 17.49 -6.88 -7.25
C GLU A 178 17.03 -6.10 -6.00
N GLU A 179 17.90 -5.95 -5.02
CA GLU A 179 17.69 -5.12 -3.83
C GLU A 179 17.69 -3.61 -4.21
N ILE A 180 17.05 -2.77 -3.37
CA ILE A 180 16.94 -1.32 -3.55
C ILE A 180 17.41 -0.55 -2.32
#